data_105fd919aca122f4bee9f69276a85daf
#
_entry.id   105fd919aca122f4bee9f69276a85daf
#
_cell.length_a   1.000
_cell.length_b   1.000
_cell.length_c   1.000
_cell.angle_alpha   90.00
_cell.angle_beta   90.00
_cell.angle_gamma   90.00
#
_symmetry.space_group_name_H-M   'P 1'
#
loop_
_entity.id
_entity.type
_entity.pdbx_description
1 polymer ?
#
loop_
_entity_poly.entity_id
_entity_poly.type
_entity_poly.pdbx_seq_one_letter_code
_entity_poly.pdbx_strand_id
1 'polypeptide(L)' 'MESAKVTIVLNWSEPTNIKQLRAFLGLIGYYRKFVKNYASIAAPLTKLLKKDQFNWSVQATSAFNQLKKAIIEALIQA' A
#
# COMPACT_ATOMS: atom_id res chain seq x y z
N MET A 1 -18.71 4.33 9.35
CA MET A 1 -17.46 4.27 8.62
C MET A 1 -16.81 5.63 8.47
N GLU A 2 -15.52 5.69 8.61
CA GLU A 2 -14.85 6.98 8.61
C GLU A 2 -14.34 7.34 7.22
N SER A 3 -15.02 8.27 6.58
CA SER A 3 -14.64 8.73 5.26
C SER A 3 -13.25 9.39 5.28
N ALA A 4 -12.83 9.91 6.42
CA ALA A 4 -11.49 10.51 6.53
C ALA A 4 -10.38 9.51 6.26
N LYS A 5 -10.53 8.27 6.75
CA LYS A 5 -9.54 7.22 6.50
C LYS A 5 -9.49 6.82 5.04
N VAL A 6 -10.65 6.73 4.39
CA VAL A 6 -10.72 6.43 2.97
C VAL A 6 -10.04 7.53 2.18
N THR A 7 -10.29 8.80 2.53
CA THR A 7 -9.69 9.93 1.84
C THR A 7 -8.17 9.93 1.97
N ILE A 8 -7.65 9.62 3.16
CA ILE A 8 -6.21 9.57 3.38
C ILE A 8 -5.57 8.52 2.47
N VAL A 9 -6.15 7.32 2.42
CA VAL A 9 -5.61 6.25 1.58
C VAL A 9 -5.74 6.60 0.10
N LEU A 10 -6.90 7.13 -0.29
CA LEU A 10 -7.18 7.46 -1.68
C LEU A 10 -6.20 8.51 -2.22
N ASN A 11 -5.85 9.49 -1.41
CA ASN A 11 -4.99 10.59 -1.83
C ASN A 11 -3.51 10.36 -1.52
N TRP A 12 -3.14 9.16 -1.09
CA TRP A 12 -1.76 8.86 -0.77
C TRP A 12 -0.93 8.87 -2.03
N SER A 13 0.13 9.70 -2.05
CA SER A 13 1.00 9.81 -3.21
C SER A 13 1.95 8.62 -3.30
N GLU A 14 2.38 8.32 -4.53
CA GLU A 14 3.37 7.27 -4.73
C GLU A 14 4.65 7.59 -3.97
N PRO A 15 5.23 6.60 -3.28
CA PRO A 15 6.50 6.82 -2.59
C PRO A 15 7.60 7.19 -3.57
N THR A 16 8.44 8.13 -3.18
CA THR A 16 9.59 8.53 -3.99
C THR A 16 10.92 8.07 -3.39
N ASN A 17 10.88 7.44 -2.21
CA ASN A 17 12.06 6.89 -1.58
C ASN A 17 11.64 5.79 -0.60
N ILE A 18 12.64 5.09 -0.06
CA ILE A 18 12.40 3.96 0.85
C ILE A 18 11.66 4.42 2.11
N LYS A 19 11.99 5.59 2.62
CA LYS A 19 11.36 6.09 3.83
C LYS A 19 9.86 6.27 3.64
N GLN A 20 9.48 6.85 2.49
CA GLN A 20 8.06 7.03 2.18
C GLN A 20 7.35 5.70 1.93
N LEU A 21 8.05 4.76 1.30
CA LEU A 21 7.50 3.43 1.09
C LEU A 21 7.24 2.71 2.41
N ARG A 22 8.17 2.81 3.36
CA ARG A 22 7.98 2.22 4.68
C ARG A 22 6.79 2.85 5.40
N ALA A 23 6.63 4.16 5.27
CA ALA A 23 5.49 4.83 5.88
C ALA A 23 4.17 4.32 5.31
N PHE A 24 4.11 4.16 3.99
CA PHE A 24 2.91 3.65 3.34
C PHE A 24 2.62 2.21 3.78
N LEU A 25 3.63 1.34 3.74
CA LEU A 25 3.45 -0.05 4.14
C LEU A 25 3.12 -0.19 5.61
N GLY A 26 3.66 0.70 6.44
CA GLY A 26 3.32 0.71 7.86
C GLY A 26 1.86 1.05 8.08
N LEU A 27 1.35 2.03 7.33
CA LEU A 27 -0.05 2.40 7.42
C LEU A 27 -0.96 1.26 6.97
N ILE A 28 -0.73 0.73 5.76
CA ILE A 28 -1.62 -0.30 5.24
C ILE A 28 -1.43 -1.63 5.96
N GLY A 29 -0.27 -1.85 6.57
CA GLY A 29 -0.06 -3.05 7.37
C GLY A 29 -1.01 -3.16 8.55
N TYR A 30 -1.48 -2.02 9.05
CA TYR A 30 -2.50 -1.97 10.08
C TYR A 30 -3.80 -2.62 9.61
N TYR A 31 -4.08 -2.54 8.31
CA TYR A 31 -5.30 -3.07 7.73
C TYR A 31 -5.11 -4.39 6.99
N ARG A 32 -3.92 -4.96 7.04
CA ARG A 32 -3.60 -6.15 6.22
C ARG A 32 -4.51 -7.33 6.50
N LYS A 33 -5.02 -7.44 7.73
CA LYS A 33 -5.91 -8.54 8.10
C LYS A 33 -7.25 -8.50 7.38
N PHE A 34 -7.60 -7.34 6.83
CA PHE A 34 -8.84 -7.18 6.09
C PHE A 34 -8.67 -7.37 4.59
N VAL A 35 -7.44 -7.61 4.13
CA VAL A 35 -7.13 -7.73 2.72
C VAL A 35 -6.66 -9.15 2.41
N LYS A 36 -7.43 -9.85 1.59
CA LYS A 36 -7.03 -11.18 1.14
C LYS A 36 -5.81 -11.06 0.25
N ASN A 37 -4.88 -12.01 0.41
CA ASN A 37 -3.67 -12.06 -0.41
C ASN A 37 -2.81 -10.81 -0.27
N TYR A 38 -2.87 -10.18 0.90
CA TYR A 38 -2.09 -8.97 1.15
C TYR A 38 -0.62 -9.17 0.80
N ALA A 39 -0.02 -10.28 1.27
CA ALA A 39 1.40 -10.53 1.06
C ALA A 39 1.74 -10.63 -0.43
N SER A 40 0.86 -11.29 -1.21
CA SER A 40 1.07 -11.42 -2.65
C SER A 40 0.98 -10.07 -3.36
N ILE A 41 -0.01 -9.27 -2.97
CA ILE A 41 -0.21 -7.96 -3.59
C ILE A 41 0.94 -7.03 -3.23
N ALA A 42 1.39 -7.07 -1.98
CA ALA A 42 2.45 -6.20 -1.50
C ALA A 42 3.86 -6.67 -1.87
N ALA A 43 4.00 -7.88 -2.41
CA ALA A 43 5.32 -8.45 -2.69
C ALA A 43 6.22 -7.53 -3.50
N PRO A 44 5.76 -6.90 -4.62
CA PRO A 44 6.63 -6.01 -5.37
C PRO A 44 7.15 -4.85 -4.55
N LEU A 45 6.34 -4.34 -3.62
CA LEU A 45 6.76 -3.24 -2.74
C LEU A 45 7.70 -3.72 -1.65
N THR A 46 7.40 -4.87 -1.07
CA THR A 46 8.23 -5.45 -0.01
C THR A 46 9.63 -5.77 -0.54
N LYS A 47 9.72 -6.21 -1.78
CA LYS A 47 11.02 -6.49 -2.41
C LYS A 47 11.89 -5.24 -2.49
N LEU A 48 11.28 -4.08 -2.70
CA LEU A 48 12.02 -2.83 -2.75
C LEU A 48 12.67 -2.50 -1.41
N LEU A 49 12.03 -2.88 -0.31
CA LEU A 49 12.58 -2.64 1.01
C LEU A 49 13.83 -3.48 1.28
N LYS A 50 13.94 -4.65 0.64
CA LYS A 50 15.06 -5.55 0.86
C LYS A 50 16.27 -5.19 0.03
N LYS A 51 16.10 -4.33 -0.97
CA LYS A 51 17.19 -3.90 -1.84
C LYS A 51 17.74 -2.58 -1.33
N ASP A 52 19.02 -2.39 -1.50
CA ASP A 52 19.67 -1.14 -1.09
C ASP A 52 19.28 0.02 -1.99
N GLN A 53 18.75 -0.27 -3.16
CA GLN A 53 18.36 0.77 -4.11
C GLN A 53 16.87 0.80 -4.30
N PHE A 54 16.31 1.98 -4.12
CA PHE A 54 14.90 2.21 -4.40
C PHE A 54 14.73 2.35 -5.92
N ASN A 55 13.96 1.43 -6.50
CA ASN A 55 13.74 1.43 -7.95
C ASN A 55 12.27 1.15 -8.22
N TRP A 56 11.50 2.23 -8.34
CA TRP A 56 10.05 2.14 -8.55
C TRP A 56 9.77 1.63 -9.95
N SER A 57 9.07 0.52 -10.04
CA SER A 57 8.79 -0.13 -11.31
C SER A 57 7.30 -0.10 -11.63
N VAL A 58 6.94 -0.56 -12.84
CA VAL A 58 5.53 -0.70 -13.22
C VAL A 58 4.82 -1.65 -12.27
N GLN A 59 5.48 -2.71 -11.87
CA GLN A 59 4.91 -3.66 -10.92
C GLN A 59 4.66 -3.01 -9.56
N ALA A 60 5.57 -2.13 -9.14
CA ALA A 60 5.38 -1.39 -7.89
C ALA A 60 4.18 -0.46 -7.98
N THR A 61 4.01 0.23 -9.11
CA THR A 61 2.85 1.09 -9.32
C THR A 61 1.56 0.28 -9.26
N SER A 62 1.55 -0.86 -9.93
CA SER A 62 0.37 -1.73 -9.94
C SER A 62 0.05 -2.21 -8.53
N ALA A 63 1.06 -2.67 -7.78
CA ALA A 63 0.86 -3.13 -6.42
C ALA A 63 0.35 -2.01 -5.52
N PHE A 64 0.91 -0.82 -5.67
CA PHE A 64 0.50 0.34 -4.88
C PHE A 64 -0.99 0.64 -5.11
N ASN A 65 -1.41 0.68 -6.37
CA ASN A 65 -2.80 0.95 -6.70
C ASN A 65 -3.73 -0.17 -6.23
N GLN A 66 -3.32 -1.43 -6.38
CA GLN A 66 -4.11 -2.55 -5.92
C GLN A 66 -4.30 -2.54 -4.41
N LEU A 67 -3.25 -2.22 -3.67
CA LEU A 67 -3.34 -2.13 -2.22
C LEU A 67 -4.27 -1.00 -1.79
N LYS A 68 -4.17 0.15 -2.43
CA LYS A 68 -5.06 1.27 -2.12
C LYS A 68 -6.50 0.87 -2.35
N LYS A 69 -6.78 0.25 -3.49
CA LYS A 69 -8.14 -0.18 -3.83
C LYS A 69 -8.64 -1.21 -2.82
N ALA A 70 -7.82 -2.19 -2.49
CA ALA A 70 -8.24 -3.24 -1.56
C ALA A 70 -8.53 -2.68 -0.18
N ILE A 71 -7.70 -1.76 0.30
CA ILE A 71 -7.91 -1.13 1.60
C ILE A 71 -9.19 -0.29 1.61
N ILE A 72 -9.42 0.46 0.55
CA ILE A 72 -10.62 1.29 0.44
C ILE A 72 -11.86 0.41 0.44
N GLU A 73 -11.85 -0.68 -0.31
CA GLU A 73 -12.98 -1.61 -0.34
C GLU A 73 -13.21 -2.23 1.04
N ALA A 74 -12.14 -2.60 1.73
CA ALA A 74 -12.25 -3.19 3.06
C ALA A 74 -12.87 -2.19 4.04
N LEU A 75 -12.44 -0.93 3.98
CA LEU A 75 -12.98 0.10 4.87
C LEU A 75 -14.45 0.40 4.59
N ILE A 76 -14.83 0.36 3.31
CA ILE A 76 -16.22 0.63 2.93
C ILE A 76 -17.13 -0.52 3.37
N GLN A 77 -16.64 -1.76 3.26
CA GLN A 77 -17.44 -2.93 3.58
C GLN A 77 -17.44 -3.26 5.08
N ALA A 78 -16.50 -2.71 5.81
CA ALA A 78 -16.44 -2.93 7.23
C ALA A 78 -17.51 -2.09 7.93
#